data_6cb51b356eb61367be493ad19124c1a0
#
_entry.id   6cb51b356eb61367be493ad19124c1a0
#
_cell.length_a   1.000
_cell.length_b   1.000
_cell.length_c   1.000
_cell.angle_alpha   90.00
_cell.angle_beta   90.00
_cell.angle_gamma   90.00
#
_symmetry.space_group_name_H-M   'P 1'
#
loop_
_entity.id
_entity.type
_entity.pdbx_description
1 polymer ?
#
loop_
_entity_poly.entity_id
_entity_poly.type
_entity_poly.pdbx_seq_one_letter_code
_entity_poly.pdbx_strand_id
1 'polypeptide(L)'
;RRGNVRELSPQPDRSMAQEIGLNQTPFNLDDEIKDILAFAGKAHEDAHSEEQKKAFRRAALRQNSKPSQRWLDAQIETYRKRWLKKRLADEGIRRSKSWGWHDIYTMTKAMGEQMIVKYREDLPVAIVRPSIVEGSLVEPEPGWVEDLKVADPLIDAISRGRLPDFPADPEIVLDVVPVDIVANTVLAAIPRTAKEGGVSVFQVAT
;
A
#
# COMPACT_ATOMS: atom_id res chain seq x y z
N ARG A 1 -11.82 -16.80 3.75
CA ARG A 1 -13.25 -16.57 3.40
C ARG A 1 -13.43 -16.91 1.93
N ARG A 2 -14.18 -17.95 1.61
CA ARG A 2 -14.74 -18.16 0.27
C ARG A 2 -15.83 -17.10 0.07
N GLY A 3 -15.45 -15.92 -0.33
CA GLY A 3 -16.35 -14.87 -0.74
C GLY A 3 -16.35 -14.80 -2.25
N ASN A 4 -17.51 -14.82 -2.88
CA ASN A 4 -17.63 -14.43 -4.28
C ASN A 4 -17.06 -13.02 -4.41
N VAL A 5 -15.88 -12.89 -4.99
CA VAL A 5 -15.36 -11.60 -5.41
C VAL A 5 -16.29 -11.16 -6.53
N ARG A 6 -17.20 -10.24 -6.24
CA ARG A 6 -18.05 -9.66 -7.26
C ARG A 6 -17.17 -8.89 -8.22
N GLU A 7 -17.07 -9.35 -9.45
CA GLU A 7 -16.33 -8.71 -10.54
C GLU A 7 -16.86 -7.32 -10.91
N LEU A 8 -17.90 -6.85 -10.26
CA LEU A 8 -18.67 -5.71 -10.65
C LEU A 8 -18.28 -4.50 -9.83
N SER A 9 -17.74 -3.53 -10.54
CA SER A 9 -17.57 -2.14 -10.16
C SER A 9 -16.35 -1.88 -9.28
N PRO A 10 -15.53 -0.87 -9.60
CA PRO A 10 -14.70 -0.23 -8.60
C PRO A 10 -15.67 0.12 -7.48
N GLN A 11 -15.44 -0.38 -6.27
CA GLN A 11 -16.34 -0.14 -5.15
C GLN A 11 -16.23 1.34 -4.80
N PRO A 12 -17.14 2.19 -5.30
CA PRO A 12 -16.88 3.60 -5.24
C PRO A 12 -17.02 4.15 -3.83
N ASP A 13 -17.90 3.63 -3.01
CA ASP A 13 -18.33 4.38 -1.82
C ASP A 13 -18.54 3.55 -0.55
N ARG A 14 -18.16 2.28 -0.53
CA ARG A 14 -18.34 1.44 0.64
C ARG A 14 -17.01 0.92 1.16
N SER A 15 -16.58 1.48 2.28
CA SER A 15 -15.53 0.87 3.07
C SER A 15 -16.06 -0.38 3.79
N MET A 16 -15.20 -1.34 4.06
CA MET A 16 -15.55 -2.49 4.90
C MET A 16 -16.03 -2.03 6.29
N ALA A 17 -15.57 -0.87 6.77
CA ALA A 17 -15.99 -0.30 8.03
C ALA A 17 -17.48 0.05 8.06
N GLN A 18 -18.04 0.53 6.95
CA GLN A 18 -19.48 0.79 6.84
C GLN A 18 -20.29 -0.50 6.86
N GLU A 19 -19.81 -1.54 6.17
CA GLU A 19 -20.47 -2.85 6.14
C GLU A 19 -20.53 -3.49 7.53
N ILE A 20 -19.52 -3.27 8.37
CA ILE A 20 -19.44 -3.80 9.74
C ILE A 20 -19.83 -2.78 10.81
N GLY A 21 -20.35 -1.61 10.42
CA GLY A 21 -20.87 -0.59 11.35
C GLY A 21 -19.82 0.20 12.13
N LEU A 22 -18.54 0.14 11.76
CA LEU A 22 -17.47 0.87 12.45
C LEU A 22 -17.46 2.36 12.11
N ASN A 23 -17.94 2.73 10.92
CA ASN A 23 -18.04 4.12 10.50
C ASN A 23 -19.42 4.37 9.89
N GLN A 24 -20.18 5.27 10.47
CA GLN A 24 -21.55 5.57 10.05
C GLN A 24 -21.61 6.62 8.93
N THR A 25 -20.51 7.32 8.68
CA THR A 25 -20.47 8.30 7.60
C THR A 25 -20.03 7.65 6.28
N PRO A 26 -20.64 8.02 5.14
CA PRO A 26 -20.17 7.57 3.84
C PRO A 26 -18.72 7.98 3.61
N PHE A 27 -17.91 7.09 3.03
CA PHE A 27 -16.54 7.41 2.63
C PHE A 27 -16.59 8.44 1.50
N ASN A 28 -15.99 9.61 1.74
CA ASN A 28 -15.83 10.65 0.73
C ASN A 28 -14.33 10.77 0.40
N LEU A 29 -13.98 10.44 -0.83
CA LEU A 29 -12.59 10.42 -1.29
C LEU A 29 -11.91 11.80 -1.17
N ASP A 30 -12.61 12.88 -1.57
CA ASP A 30 -12.01 14.22 -1.56
C ASP A 30 -11.80 14.74 -0.15
N ASP A 31 -12.75 14.50 0.73
CA ASP A 31 -12.64 14.88 2.14
C ASP A 31 -11.50 14.09 2.80
N GLU A 32 -11.40 12.79 2.53
CA GLU A 32 -10.32 11.96 3.08
C GLU A 32 -8.95 12.41 2.58
N ILE A 33 -8.80 12.72 1.28
CA ILE A 33 -7.55 13.26 0.73
C ILE A 33 -7.20 14.60 1.39
N LYS A 34 -8.18 15.50 1.51
CA LYS A 34 -8.00 16.82 2.15
C LYS A 34 -7.53 16.67 3.60
N ASP A 35 -8.14 15.77 4.35
CA ASP A 35 -7.80 15.51 5.75
C ASP A 35 -6.42 14.89 5.91
N ILE A 36 -6.04 13.94 5.02
CA ILE A 36 -4.71 13.35 4.99
C ILE A 36 -3.65 14.42 4.72
N LEU A 37 -3.87 15.28 3.73
CA LEU A 37 -2.94 16.35 3.38
C LEU A 37 -2.83 17.41 4.51
N ALA A 38 -3.94 17.79 5.12
CA ALA A 38 -3.94 18.70 6.26
C ALA A 38 -3.18 18.12 7.46
N PHE A 39 -3.40 16.84 7.78
CA PHE A 39 -2.65 16.16 8.83
C PHE A 39 -1.15 16.10 8.53
N ALA A 40 -0.78 15.74 7.28
CA ALA A 40 0.61 15.69 6.86
C ALA A 40 1.29 17.06 6.98
N GLY A 41 0.64 18.13 6.53
CA GLY A 41 1.12 19.52 6.68
C GLY A 41 1.38 19.86 8.15
N LYS A 42 0.39 19.61 9.01
CA LYS A 42 0.53 19.85 10.45
C LYS A 42 1.65 19.02 11.10
N ALA A 43 1.78 17.75 10.72
CA ALA A 43 2.86 16.89 11.24
C ALA A 43 4.25 17.43 10.84
N HIS A 44 4.38 17.96 9.62
CA HIS A 44 5.61 18.63 9.18
C HIS A 44 5.90 19.89 10.00
N GLU A 45 4.92 20.73 10.25
CA GLU A 45 5.06 21.93 11.10
C GLU A 45 5.47 21.55 12.52
N ASP A 46 4.76 20.59 13.13
CA ASP A 46 5.06 20.07 14.46
C ASP A 46 6.50 19.56 14.57
N ALA A 47 6.98 18.81 13.53
CA ALA A 47 8.35 18.29 13.49
C ALA A 47 9.42 19.40 13.50
N HIS A 48 9.07 20.61 13.13
CA HIS A 48 9.94 21.80 13.14
C HIS A 48 9.68 22.73 14.34
N SER A 49 8.75 22.41 15.21
CA SER A 49 8.46 23.19 16.41
C SER A 49 9.65 23.24 17.36
N GLU A 50 9.77 24.30 18.13
CA GLU A 50 10.84 24.44 19.12
C GLU A 50 10.79 23.36 20.21
N GLU A 51 9.59 22.88 20.53
CA GLU A 51 9.39 21.80 21.48
C GLU A 51 10.01 20.49 20.95
N GLN A 52 9.69 20.12 19.71
CA GLN A 52 10.21 18.90 19.09
C GLN A 52 11.72 18.99 18.83
N LYS A 53 12.23 20.13 18.40
CA LYS A 53 13.68 20.36 18.26
C LYS A 53 14.42 20.13 19.59
N LYS A 54 13.89 20.66 20.70
CA LYS A 54 14.44 20.41 22.04
C LYS A 54 14.38 18.94 22.43
N ALA A 55 13.29 18.24 22.07
CA ALA A 55 13.15 16.80 22.33
C ALA A 55 14.17 15.98 21.53
N PHE A 56 14.34 16.26 20.24
CA PHE A 56 15.32 15.58 19.38
C PHE A 56 16.76 15.85 19.86
N ARG A 57 17.06 17.08 20.22
CA ARG A 57 18.36 17.42 20.80
C ARG A 57 18.65 16.65 22.10
N ARG A 58 17.68 16.58 23.01
CA ARG A 58 17.82 15.78 24.24
C ARG A 58 18.06 14.32 23.95
N ALA A 59 17.35 13.75 22.96
CA ALA A 59 17.54 12.37 22.54
C ALA A 59 18.94 12.12 21.96
N ALA A 60 19.45 13.04 21.14
CA ALA A 60 20.80 12.96 20.59
C ALA A 60 21.88 13.05 21.68
N LEU A 61 21.73 13.95 22.63
CA LEU A 61 22.69 14.12 23.75
C LEU A 61 22.73 12.94 24.72
N ARG A 62 21.67 12.12 24.78
CA ARG A 62 21.70 10.86 25.54
C ARG A 62 22.62 9.80 24.92
N GLN A 63 22.83 9.86 23.60
CA GLN A 63 23.74 8.92 22.90
C GLN A 63 25.20 9.38 23.00
N ASN A 64 25.42 10.69 22.95
CA ASN A 64 26.75 11.29 23.07
C ASN A 64 26.65 12.60 23.86
N SER A 65 27.26 12.64 25.03
CA SER A 65 27.19 13.78 25.94
C SER A 65 28.06 14.97 25.50
N LYS A 66 29.05 14.75 24.62
CA LYS A 66 29.97 15.77 24.10
C LYS A 66 30.13 15.66 22.58
N PRO A 67 29.06 15.85 21.79
CA PRO A 67 29.11 15.71 20.36
C PRO A 67 29.72 16.94 19.70
N SER A 68 30.31 16.75 18.51
CA SER A 68 30.55 17.89 17.62
C SER A 68 29.21 18.48 17.13
N GLN A 69 29.20 19.77 16.80
CA GLN A 69 27.98 20.41 16.32
C GLN A 69 27.43 19.72 15.06
N ARG A 70 28.30 19.38 14.11
CA ARG A 70 27.92 18.67 12.87
C ARG A 70 27.24 17.34 13.16
N TRP A 71 27.75 16.56 14.12
CA TRP A 71 27.14 15.28 14.50
C TRP A 71 25.77 15.51 15.17
N LEU A 72 25.69 16.51 16.05
CA LEU A 72 24.44 16.84 16.72
C LEU A 72 23.33 17.23 15.74
N ASP A 73 23.64 18.07 14.77
CA ASP A 73 22.69 18.50 13.74
C ASP A 73 22.22 17.33 12.88
N ALA A 74 23.14 16.44 12.49
CA ALA A 74 22.80 15.22 11.73
C ALA A 74 21.90 14.26 12.54
N GLN A 75 22.15 14.14 13.86
CA GLN A 75 21.30 13.29 14.72
C GLN A 75 19.91 13.90 14.92
N ILE A 76 19.83 15.21 15.16
CA ILE A 76 18.53 15.91 15.27
C ILE A 76 17.70 15.69 14.00
N GLU A 77 18.31 15.81 12.82
CA GLU A 77 17.65 15.57 11.55
C GLU A 77 17.19 14.10 11.41
N THR A 78 18.02 13.16 11.85
CA THR A 78 17.66 11.73 11.86
C THR A 78 16.48 11.45 12.77
N TYR A 79 16.46 12.01 13.97
CA TYR A 79 15.33 11.88 14.90
C TYR A 79 14.07 12.54 14.35
N ARG A 80 14.19 13.72 13.73
CA ARG A 80 13.07 14.41 13.09
C ARG A 80 12.43 13.55 12.00
N LYS A 81 13.23 13.01 11.07
CA LYS A 81 12.76 12.14 10.00
C LYS A 81 12.07 10.88 10.54
N ARG A 82 12.66 10.24 11.57
CA ARG A 82 12.08 9.06 12.22
C ARG A 82 10.76 9.37 12.92
N TRP A 83 10.70 10.48 13.64
CA TRP A 83 9.48 10.92 14.31
C TRP A 83 8.37 11.19 13.30
N LEU A 84 8.67 11.96 12.24
CA LEU A 84 7.72 12.28 11.19
C LEU A 84 7.21 11.02 10.48
N LYS A 85 8.13 10.14 10.08
CA LYS A 85 7.76 8.85 9.45
C LYS A 85 6.82 8.05 10.34
N LYS A 86 7.14 7.95 11.64
CA LYS A 86 6.29 7.25 12.60
C LYS A 86 4.92 7.92 12.72
N ARG A 87 4.87 9.25 12.87
CA ARG A 87 3.64 10.01 13.03
C ARG A 87 2.69 9.83 11.83
N LEU A 88 3.24 9.90 10.63
CA LEU A 88 2.47 9.69 9.39
C LEU A 88 2.01 8.23 9.24
N ALA A 89 2.87 7.27 9.58
CA ALA A 89 2.51 5.85 9.54
C ALA A 89 1.40 5.51 10.55
N ASP A 90 1.52 5.97 11.80
CA ASP A 90 0.52 5.75 12.84
C ASP A 90 -0.86 6.30 12.42
N GLU A 91 -0.89 7.49 11.82
CA GLU A 91 -2.14 8.08 11.31
C GLU A 91 -2.70 7.30 10.12
N GLY A 92 -1.86 6.90 9.18
CA GLY A 92 -2.29 6.08 8.04
C GLY A 92 -2.90 4.75 8.49
N ILE A 93 -2.29 4.07 9.48
CA ILE A 93 -2.84 2.84 10.08
C ILE A 93 -4.18 3.13 10.78
N ARG A 94 -4.26 4.21 11.52
CA ARG A 94 -5.51 4.60 12.20
C ARG A 94 -6.64 4.82 11.21
N ARG A 95 -6.37 5.56 10.11
CA ARG A 95 -7.34 5.85 9.06
C ARG A 95 -7.76 4.58 8.31
N SER A 96 -6.79 3.77 7.87
CA SER A 96 -7.12 2.52 7.18
C SER A 96 -8.05 1.63 8.02
N LYS A 97 -7.75 1.47 9.31
CA LYS A 97 -8.60 0.69 10.22
C LYS A 97 -9.98 1.31 10.45
N SER A 98 -10.07 2.65 10.56
CA SER A 98 -11.37 3.32 10.75
C SER A 98 -12.31 3.15 9.56
N TRP A 99 -11.75 2.89 8.38
CA TRP A 99 -12.47 2.59 7.15
C TRP A 99 -12.57 1.08 6.86
N GLY A 100 -12.10 0.21 7.78
CA GLY A 100 -12.18 -1.26 7.67
C GLY A 100 -11.12 -1.90 6.78
N TRP A 101 -10.10 -1.15 6.37
CA TRP A 101 -8.96 -1.68 5.63
C TRP A 101 -7.94 -2.32 6.56
N HIS A 102 -7.30 -3.39 6.11
CA HIS A 102 -6.28 -4.10 6.90
C HIS A 102 -5.00 -3.27 7.06
N ASP A 103 -4.65 -2.52 6.03
CA ASP A 103 -3.41 -1.74 5.96
C ASP A 103 -3.55 -0.48 5.07
N ILE A 104 -2.52 0.36 5.13
CA ILE A 104 -2.46 1.61 4.37
C ILE A 104 -2.34 1.33 2.86
N TYR A 105 -1.63 0.27 2.47
CA TYR A 105 -1.40 -0.05 1.06
C TYR A 105 -2.72 -0.34 0.35
N THR A 106 -3.51 -1.27 0.89
CA THR A 106 -4.81 -1.64 0.32
C THR A 106 -5.77 -0.45 0.29
N MET A 107 -5.80 0.37 1.34
CA MET A 107 -6.61 1.59 1.36
C MET A 107 -6.19 2.56 0.25
N THR A 108 -4.90 2.86 0.12
CA THR A 108 -4.43 3.83 -0.90
C THR A 108 -4.61 3.32 -2.32
N LYS A 109 -4.49 2.01 -2.56
CA LYS A 109 -4.79 1.41 -3.86
C LYS A 109 -6.28 1.57 -4.22
N ALA A 110 -7.17 1.32 -3.26
CA ALA A 110 -8.61 1.53 -3.46
C ALA A 110 -8.95 3.01 -3.71
N MET A 111 -8.33 3.94 -2.97
CA MET A 111 -8.47 5.38 -3.23
C MET A 111 -7.99 5.75 -4.64
N GLY A 112 -6.87 5.17 -5.10
CA GLY A 112 -6.35 5.38 -6.46
C GLY A 112 -7.32 4.92 -7.54
N GLU A 113 -7.97 3.77 -7.38
CA GLU A 113 -9.02 3.31 -8.30
C GLU A 113 -10.21 4.26 -8.33
N GLN A 114 -10.67 4.72 -7.17
CA GLN A 114 -11.77 5.69 -7.06
C GLN A 114 -11.42 7.03 -7.73
N MET A 115 -10.19 7.51 -7.58
CA MET A 115 -9.71 8.71 -8.28
C MET A 115 -9.76 8.53 -9.79
N ILE A 116 -9.24 7.42 -10.30
CA ILE A 116 -9.27 7.13 -11.74
C ILE A 116 -10.71 7.13 -12.26
N VAL A 117 -11.61 6.42 -11.58
CA VAL A 117 -13.02 6.35 -11.97
C VAL A 117 -13.69 7.72 -11.96
N LYS A 118 -13.39 8.54 -10.95
CA LYS A 118 -13.98 9.87 -10.77
C LYS A 118 -13.52 10.88 -11.84
N TYR A 119 -12.23 10.84 -12.19
CA TYR A 119 -11.60 11.86 -13.02
C TYR A 119 -11.31 11.39 -14.45
N ARG A 120 -11.71 10.16 -14.85
CA ARG A 120 -11.46 9.62 -16.18
C ARG A 120 -12.22 10.34 -17.30
N GLU A 121 -13.23 11.14 -16.97
CA GLU A 121 -14.16 11.73 -17.95
C GLU A 121 -14.77 10.61 -18.84
N ASP A 122 -14.60 10.71 -20.17
CA ASP A 122 -15.10 9.72 -21.14
C ASP A 122 -14.04 8.67 -21.54
N LEU A 123 -12.87 8.69 -20.93
CA LEU A 123 -11.82 7.72 -21.22
C LEU A 123 -12.25 6.30 -20.81
N PRO A 124 -12.12 5.31 -21.71
CA PRO A 124 -12.29 3.91 -21.33
C PRO A 124 -11.12 3.48 -20.42
N VAL A 125 -11.44 2.85 -19.29
CA VAL A 125 -10.45 2.45 -18.28
C VAL A 125 -10.58 0.97 -17.98
N ALA A 126 -9.47 0.26 -18.07
CA ALA A 126 -9.32 -1.10 -17.56
C ALA A 126 -8.59 -1.09 -16.21
N ILE A 127 -9.20 -1.65 -15.19
CA ILE A 127 -8.57 -1.89 -13.89
C ILE A 127 -8.24 -3.36 -13.79
N VAL A 128 -6.95 -3.70 -13.73
CA VAL A 128 -6.49 -5.08 -13.58
C VAL A 128 -6.01 -5.27 -12.14
N ARG A 129 -6.62 -6.22 -11.44
CA ARG A 129 -6.34 -6.54 -10.03
C ARG A 129 -5.71 -7.93 -9.94
N PRO A 130 -4.38 -8.03 -10.00
CA PRO A 130 -3.71 -9.32 -9.77
C PRO A 130 -3.70 -9.69 -8.29
N SER A 131 -3.62 -10.98 -8.02
CA SER A 131 -3.21 -11.53 -6.73
C SER A 131 -1.71 -11.28 -6.50
N ILE A 132 -1.01 -12.10 -5.72
CA ILE A 132 0.43 -11.96 -5.50
C ILE A 132 1.15 -12.26 -6.82
N VAL A 133 1.84 -11.25 -7.37
CA VAL A 133 2.57 -11.40 -8.63
C VAL A 133 3.98 -11.91 -8.34
N GLU A 134 4.33 -13.02 -8.97
CA GLU A 134 5.61 -13.69 -8.84
C GLU A 134 6.26 -13.93 -10.22
N GLY A 135 7.36 -14.67 -10.25
CA GLY A 135 8.15 -14.92 -11.44
C GLY A 135 7.34 -15.42 -12.64
N SER A 136 7.81 -15.19 -13.85
CA SER A 136 7.15 -15.56 -15.09
C SER A 136 6.96 -17.08 -15.21
N LEU A 137 5.87 -17.47 -15.86
CA LEU A 137 5.63 -18.87 -16.21
C LEU A 137 6.46 -19.29 -17.44
N VAL A 138 6.48 -18.44 -18.47
CA VAL A 138 7.11 -18.72 -19.77
C VAL A 138 7.96 -17.54 -20.24
N GLU A 139 7.45 -16.30 -20.22
CA GLU A 139 8.03 -15.12 -20.83
C GLU A 139 8.62 -14.14 -19.83
N PRO A 140 9.88 -13.65 -20.02
CA PRO A 140 10.82 -13.95 -21.12
C PRO A 140 11.46 -15.34 -20.99
N GLU A 141 11.51 -15.89 -19.78
CA GLU A 141 11.97 -17.25 -19.46
C GLU A 141 11.31 -17.70 -18.14
N PRO A 142 11.10 -19.01 -17.93
CA PRO A 142 10.49 -19.51 -16.70
C PRO A 142 11.24 -19.08 -15.44
N GLY A 143 10.48 -18.52 -14.48
CA GLY A 143 11.03 -18.06 -13.21
C GLY A 143 11.73 -16.68 -13.25
N TRP A 144 11.66 -15.97 -14.39
CA TRP A 144 12.24 -14.64 -14.48
C TRP A 144 11.63 -13.67 -13.48
N VAL A 145 12.49 -12.96 -12.75
CA VAL A 145 12.15 -11.83 -11.88
C VAL A 145 13.21 -10.75 -12.07
N GLU A 146 12.81 -9.49 -12.09
CA GLU A 146 13.77 -8.37 -12.18
C GLU A 146 14.51 -8.17 -10.85
N ASP A 147 13.80 -8.41 -9.73
CA ASP A 147 14.33 -8.22 -8.38
C ASP A 147 13.50 -9.05 -7.39
N LEU A 148 14.13 -9.61 -6.37
CA LEU A 148 13.44 -10.39 -5.35
C LEU A 148 12.51 -9.51 -4.51
N LYS A 149 11.21 -9.72 -4.64
CA LYS A 149 10.16 -8.91 -4.00
C LYS A 149 9.08 -9.82 -3.39
N VAL A 150 8.30 -9.25 -2.50
CA VAL A 150 7.13 -9.88 -1.88
C VAL A 150 7.45 -11.24 -1.26
N ALA A 151 7.12 -12.36 -1.89
CA ALA A 151 7.36 -13.71 -1.39
C ALA A 151 8.74 -14.27 -1.78
N ASP A 152 9.37 -13.77 -2.84
CA ASP A 152 10.65 -14.28 -3.35
C ASP A 152 11.77 -14.36 -2.27
N PRO A 153 11.99 -13.33 -1.42
CA PRO A 153 13.00 -13.42 -0.37
C PRO A 153 12.73 -14.54 0.63
N LEU A 154 11.45 -14.83 0.90
CA LEU A 154 11.03 -15.92 1.79
C LEU A 154 11.27 -17.27 1.13
N ILE A 155 10.87 -17.40 -0.12
CA ILE A 155 11.07 -18.62 -0.94
C ILE A 155 12.58 -18.92 -1.06
N ASP A 156 13.41 -17.91 -1.36
CA ASP A 156 14.88 -18.05 -1.43
C ASP A 156 15.45 -18.49 -0.07
N ALA A 157 15.00 -17.90 1.03
CA ALA A 157 15.49 -18.24 2.36
C ALA A 157 15.14 -19.68 2.76
N ILE A 158 13.92 -20.14 2.45
CA ILE A 158 13.46 -21.53 2.69
C ILE A 158 14.22 -22.49 1.79
N SER A 159 14.30 -22.23 0.49
CA SER A 159 14.94 -23.12 -0.49
C SER A 159 16.44 -23.33 -0.21
N ARG A 160 17.11 -22.34 0.36
CA ARG A 160 18.52 -22.41 0.79
C ARG A 160 18.70 -22.91 2.22
N GLY A 161 17.64 -23.35 2.90
CA GLY A 161 17.71 -23.82 4.28
C GLY A 161 18.08 -22.77 5.32
N ARG A 162 18.00 -21.46 4.97
CA ARG A 162 18.26 -20.36 5.90
C ARG A 162 17.08 -20.11 6.85
N LEU A 163 15.89 -20.50 6.43
CA LEU A 163 14.65 -20.44 7.20
C LEU A 163 14.01 -21.83 7.20
N PRO A 164 14.32 -22.69 8.21
CA PRO A 164 13.80 -24.05 8.26
C PRO A 164 12.31 -24.13 8.61
N ASP A 165 11.83 -23.15 9.37
CA ASP A 165 10.44 -23.08 9.83
C ASP A 165 9.83 -21.72 9.51
N PHE A 166 8.59 -21.71 9.05
CA PHE A 166 7.81 -20.51 8.83
C PHE A 166 6.44 -20.64 9.51
N PRO A 167 6.07 -19.72 10.42
CA PRO A 167 4.79 -19.79 11.12
C PRO A 167 3.64 -19.42 10.18
N ALA A 168 3.01 -20.43 9.60
CA ALA A 168 1.83 -20.28 8.76
C ALA A 168 0.85 -21.40 9.03
N ASP A 169 -0.42 -21.17 8.75
CA ASP A 169 -1.42 -22.22 8.69
C ASP A 169 -1.16 -23.05 7.42
N PRO A 170 -0.92 -24.38 7.52
CA PRO A 170 -0.64 -25.23 6.36
C PRO A 170 -1.83 -25.34 5.38
N GLU A 171 -3.04 -25.03 5.84
CA GLU A 171 -4.25 -25.04 5.00
C GLU A 171 -4.52 -23.70 4.29
N ILE A 172 -3.64 -22.69 4.49
CA ILE A 172 -3.82 -21.40 3.84
C ILE A 172 -3.52 -21.52 2.34
N VAL A 173 -4.44 -21.05 1.51
CA VAL A 173 -4.22 -20.96 0.07
C VAL A 173 -3.51 -19.62 -0.22
N LEU A 174 -2.31 -19.71 -0.75
CA LEU A 174 -1.57 -18.54 -1.24
C LEU A 174 -1.89 -18.39 -2.73
N ASP A 175 -2.63 -17.31 -3.05
CA ASP A 175 -3.02 -17.01 -4.42
C ASP A 175 -1.88 -16.24 -5.11
N VAL A 176 -1.19 -16.93 -6.01
CA VAL A 176 0.00 -16.44 -6.70
C VAL A 176 -0.23 -16.51 -8.21
N VAL A 177 0.10 -15.43 -8.92
CA VAL A 177 -0.05 -15.36 -10.38
C VAL A 177 1.28 -15.00 -11.05
N PRO A 178 1.66 -15.68 -12.14
CA PRO A 178 2.85 -15.32 -12.90
C PRO A 178 2.74 -13.93 -13.56
N VAL A 179 3.85 -13.19 -13.56
CA VAL A 179 3.90 -11.81 -14.08
C VAL A 179 3.53 -11.71 -15.57
N ASP A 180 3.92 -12.68 -16.37
CA ASP A 180 3.58 -12.75 -17.80
C ASP A 180 2.07 -12.93 -18.05
N ILE A 181 1.38 -13.69 -17.19
CA ILE A 181 -0.08 -13.80 -17.23
C ILE A 181 -0.74 -12.45 -16.91
N VAL A 182 -0.21 -11.72 -15.93
CA VAL A 182 -0.70 -10.37 -15.60
C VAL A 182 -0.48 -9.42 -16.79
N ALA A 183 0.73 -9.41 -17.37
CA ALA A 183 1.06 -8.60 -18.54
C ALA A 183 0.12 -8.91 -19.72
N ASN A 184 -0.10 -10.18 -20.03
CA ASN A 184 -1.00 -10.61 -21.09
C ASN A 184 -2.44 -10.20 -20.82
N THR A 185 -2.89 -10.25 -19.55
CA THR A 185 -4.22 -9.76 -19.17
C THR A 185 -4.36 -8.26 -19.40
N VAL A 186 -3.35 -7.47 -19.05
CA VAL A 186 -3.34 -6.01 -19.32
C VAL A 186 -3.46 -5.76 -20.82
N LEU A 187 -2.67 -6.45 -21.65
CA LEU A 187 -2.72 -6.31 -23.11
C LEU A 187 -4.09 -6.72 -23.69
N ALA A 188 -4.67 -7.80 -23.21
CA ALA A 188 -5.98 -8.28 -23.64
C ALA A 188 -7.14 -7.37 -23.18
N ALA A 189 -7.01 -6.73 -22.02
CA ALA A 189 -8.01 -5.82 -21.49
C ALA A 189 -8.19 -4.54 -22.32
N ILE A 190 -7.11 -4.05 -22.95
CA ILE A 190 -7.10 -2.80 -23.71
C ILE A 190 -8.15 -2.79 -24.85
N PRO A 191 -8.12 -3.71 -25.83
CA PRO A 191 -9.06 -3.68 -26.95
C PRO A 191 -10.50 -3.93 -26.50
N ARG A 192 -10.70 -4.75 -25.49
CA ARG A 192 -12.02 -5.01 -24.93
C ARG A 192 -12.60 -3.75 -24.30
N THR A 193 -11.87 -3.11 -23.42
CA THR A 193 -12.31 -1.89 -22.73
C THR A 193 -12.52 -0.74 -23.70
N ALA A 194 -11.65 -0.61 -24.72
CA ALA A 194 -11.82 0.40 -25.77
C ALA A 194 -13.10 0.21 -26.57
N LYS A 195 -13.53 -1.05 -26.80
CA LYS A 195 -14.77 -1.37 -27.53
C LYS A 195 -16.02 -1.18 -26.67
N GLU A 196 -15.97 -1.60 -25.40
CA GLU A 196 -17.11 -1.55 -24.48
C GLU A 196 -17.32 -0.14 -23.89
N GLY A 197 -16.26 0.65 -23.81
CA GLY A 197 -16.26 1.96 -23.13
C GLY A 197 -16.39 1.84 -21.61
N GLY A 198 -16.43 2.98 -20.93
CA GLY A 198 -16.64 3.03 -19.49
C GLY A 198 -15.47 2.49 -18.67
N VAL A 199 -15.79 1.78 -17.59
CA VAL A 199 -14.80 1.16 -16.68
C VAL A 199 -15.03 -0.35 -16.64
N SER A 200 -13.98 -1.10 -16.92
CA SER A 200 -13.96 -2.56 -16.81
C SER A 200 -12.96 -2.99 -15.72
N VAL A 201 -13.34 -3.97 -14.90
CA VAL A 201 -12.47 -4.52 -13.85
C VAL A 201 -12.19 -5.98 -14.14
N PHE A 202 -10.91 -6.35 -14.13
CA PHE A 202 -10.42 -7.71 -14.37
C PHE A 202 -9.68 -8.21 -13.14
N GLN A 203 -10.11 -9.36 -12.62
CA GLN A 203 -9.41 -10.07 -11.55
C GLN A 203 -8.45 -11.07 -12.20
N VAL A 204 -7.20 -11.12 -11.73
CA VAL A 204 -6.20 -12.09 -12.17
C VAL A 204 -5.74 -12.88 -10.95
N ALA A 205 -6.31 -14.06 -10.80
CA ALA A 205 -6.13 -14.94 -9.66
C ALA A 205 -6.12 -16.40 -10.15
N THR A 206 -5.64 -17.33 -9.34
CA THR A 206 -5.63 -18.78 -9.62
C THR A 206 -6.83 -19.51 -9.04
#